data_f9519b5d6f7528cda61156016f97bd46
#
_entry.id   f9519b5d6f7528cda61156016f97bd46
#
_cell.length_a   1.000
_cell.length_b   1.000
_cell.length_c   1.000
_cell.angle_alpha   90.00
_cell.angle_beta   90.00
_cell.angle_gamma   90.00
#
_symmetry.space_group_name_H-M   'P 1'
#
loop_
_entity.id
_entity.type
_entity.pdbx_description
1 polymer ?
#
loop_
_entity_poly.entity_id
_entity_poly.type
_entity_poly.pdbx_seq_one_letter_code
_entity_poly.pdbx_strand_id
1 'polypeptide(L)'
;MEVRYSYLKQQFSNSGDLWAKLKKFVSTGDFTLGKELKKFEENFAKLIGSKYAIGVNSGTDAIKLSLRVLNVGAGDEVITAANTFVATVGAIT
;
A
#
# COMPACT_ATOMS: atom_id res chain seq x y z
N MET A 1 14.50 24.72 -14.99
CA MET A 1 14.32 23.72 -13.90
C MET A 1 13.73 22.46 -14.54
N GLU A 2 14.43 21.35 -14.50
CA GLU A 2 13.91 20.07 -15.02
C GLU A 2 13.19 19.33 -13.87
N VAL A 3 11.90 19.06 -14.04
CA VAL A 3 11.12 18.25 -13.11
C VAL A 3 10.96 16.87 -13.72
N ARG A 4 11.55 15.86 -13.12
CA ARG A 4 11.49 14.48 -13.61
C ARG A 4 10.21 13.80 -13.13
N TYR A 5 9.62 13.00 -14.01
CA TYR A 5 8.45 12.19 -13.66
C TYR A 5 8.78 11.09 -12.62
N SER A 6 10.01 10.58 -12.63
CA SER A 6 10.44 9.50 -11.74
C SER A 6 11.87 9.71 -11.24
N TYR A 7 12.10 9.37 -9.98
CA TYR A 7 13.40 9.43 -9.31
C TYR A 7 13.90 8.04 -8.87
N LEU A 8 13.38 6.97 -9.45
CA LEU A 8 13.70 5.58 -9.05
C LEU A 8 15.21 5.30 -9.07
N LYS A 9 15.92 5.76 -10.08
CA LYS A 9 17.38 5.58 -10.16
C LYS A 9 18.10 6.21 -8.96
N GLN A 10 17.72 7.41 -8.57
CA GLN A 10 18.29 8.10 -7.41
C GLN A 10 17.86 7.45 -6.09
N GLN A 11 16.60 7.06 -5.99
CA GLN A 11 16.03 6.40 -4.82
C GLN A 11 16.77 5.09 -4.49
N PHE A 12 17.16 4.33 -5.50
CA PHE A 12 17.84 3.04 -5.33
C PHE A 12 19.36 3.11 -5.55
N SER A 13 19.95 4.31 -5.68
CA SER A 13 21.40 4.44 -5.88
C SER A 13 22.25 3.95 -4.69
N ASN A 14 21.69 3.98 -3.48
CA ASN A 14 22.35 3.49 -2.26
C ASN A 14 21.45 2.46 -1.55
N SER A 15 21.26 1.30 -2.17
CA SER A 15 20.35 0.25 -1.70
C SER A 15 21.03 -0.92 -0.98
N GLY A 16 22.31 -0.79 -0.60
CA GLY A 16 23.06 -1.87 0.06
C GLY A 16 22.37 -2.42 1.32
N ASP A 17 21.90 -1.55 2.19
CA ASP A 17 21.14 -1.90 3.38
C ASP A 17 19.82 -2.62 3.06
N LEU A 18 19.14 -2.22 1.99
CA LEU A 18 17.89 -2.84 1.55
C LEU A 18 18.13 -4.31 1.16
N TRP A 19 19.16 -4.56 0.37
CA TRP A 19 19.52 -5.92 -0.06
C TRP A 19 19.93 -6.81 1.10
N ALA A 20 20.69 -6.30 2.05
CA ALA A 20 21.06 -7.02 3.25
C ALA A 20 19.85 -7.41 4.10
N LYS A 21 18.90 -6.48 4.30
CA LYS A 21 17.65 -6.71 5.01
C LYS A 21 16.76 -7.72 4.28
N LEU A 22 16.66 -7.60 2.95
CA LEU A 22 15.88 -8.53 2.13
C LEU A 22 16.46 -9.94 2.21
N LYS A 23 17.77 -10.11 2.09
CA LYS A 23 18.43 -11.40 2.23
C LYS A 23 18.15 -12.05 3.60
N LYS A 24 18.24 -11.25 4.67
CA LYS A 24 17.92 -11.71 6.03
C LYS A 24 16.44 -12.10 6.15
N PHE A 25 15.53 -11.32 5.61
CA PHE A 25 14.10 -11.62 5.62
C PHE A 25 13.81 -12.93 4.86
N VAL A 26 14.34 -13.08 3.66
CA VAL A 26 14.16 -14.31 2.85
C VAL A 26 14.63 -15.55 3.59
N SER A 27 15.73 -15.46 4.34
CA SER A 27 16.26 -16.60 5.11
C SER A 27 15.35 -17.04 6.27
N THR A 28 14.40 -16.22 6.68
CA THR A 28 13.45 -16.58 7.76
C THR A 28 12.30 -17.46 7.29
N GLY A 29 11.95 -17.41 6.00
CA GLY A 29 10.75 -18.08 5.46
C GLY A 29 9.41 -17.49 5.92
N ASP A 30 9.41 -16.37 6.66
CA ASP A 30 8.22 -15.76 7.27
C ASP A 30 7.55 -14.78 6.30
N PHE A 31 7.01 -15.30 5.18
CA PHE A 31 6.53 -14.50 4.05
C PHE A 31 5.06 -14.08 4.13
N THR A 32 4.24 -14.79 4.90
CA THR A 32 2.79 -14.57 4.92
C THR A 32 2.32 -14.12 6.29
N LEU A 33 1.73 -12.92 6.38
CA LEU A 33 1.23 -12.34 7.63
C LEU A 33 2.27 -12.33 8.77
N GLY A 34 3.55 -12.22 8.40
CA GLY A 34 4.66 -12.37 9.31
C GLY A 34 4.98 -11.11 10.11
N LYS A 35 6.06 -11.19 10.89
CA LYS A 35 6.50 -10.12 11.80
C LYS A 35 6.81 -8.80 11.11
N GLU A 36 7.32 -8.83 9.88
CA GLU A 36 7.66 -7.61 9.14
C GLU A 36 6.39 -6.89 8.67
N LEU A 37 5.33 -7.61 8.31
CA LEU A 37 4.03 -6.99 8.00
C LEU A 37 3.47 -6.28 9.24
N LYS A 38 3.43 -6.96 10.38
CA LYS A 38 2.95 -6.36 11.64
C LYS A 38 3.71 -5.09 11.98
N LYS A 39 5.04 -5.12 11.88
CA LYS A 39 5.90 -3.97 12.13
C LYS A 39 5.64 -2.82 11.13
N PHE A 40 5.40 -3.14 9.87
CA PHE A 40 5.00 -2.16 8.86
C PHE A 40 3.68 -1.50 9.24
N GLU A 41 2.65 -2.26 9.57
CA GLU A 41 1.33 -1.77 9.98
C GLU A 41 1.42 -0.83 11.19
N GLU A 42 2.16 -1.23 12.23
CA GLU A 42 2.38 -0.40 13.42
C GLU A 42 3.10 0.92 13.09
N ASN A 43 4.14 0.87 12.28
CA ASN A 43 4.90 2.05 11.88
C ASN A 43 4.10 2.97 10.98
N PHE A 44 3.34 2.41 10.04
CA PHE A 44 2.50 3.18 9.13
C PHE A 44 1.35 3.85 9.86
N ALA A 45 0.67 3.14 10.78
CA ALA A 45 -0.34 3.71 11.64
C ALA A 45 0.18 4.92 12.45
N LYS A 46 1.37 4.80 13.04
CA LYS A 46 2.04 5.90 13.74
C LYS A 46 2.35 7.08 12.80
N LEU A 47 2.85 6.80 11.60
CA LEU A 47 3.23 7.83 10.63
C LEU A 47 2.03 8.68 10.20
N ILE A 48 0.87 8.06 9.97
CA ILE A 48 -0.35 8.76 9.53
C ILE A 48 -1.26 9.20 10.68
N GLY A 49 -0.89 8.91 11.94
CA GLY A 49 -1.68 9.29 13.12
C GLY A 49 -2.98 8.50 13.28
N SER A 50 -3.10 7.31 12.67
CA SER A 50 -4.26 6.43 12.83
C SER A 50 -4.06 5.43 13.97
N LYS A 51 -5.15 4.88 14.49
CA LYS A 51 -5.09 3.83 15.51
C LYS A 51 -4.58 2.50 14.95
N TYR A 52 -4.93 2.20 13.70
CA TYR A 52 -4.57 0.98 13.02
C TYR A 52 -4.18 1.24 11.57
N ALA A 53 -3.35 0.39 11.00
CA ALA A 53 -3.15 0.20 9.58
C ALA A 53 -3.22 -1.30 9.30
N ILE A 54 -3.81 -1.68 8.19
CA ILE A 54 -4.02 -3.08 7.81
C ILE A 54 -3.45 -3.29 6.43
N GLY A 55 -2.48 -4.20 6.32
CA GLY A 55 -1.90 -4.58 5.03
C GLY A 55 -2.87 -5.43 4.23
N VAL A 56 -3.00 -5.09 2.94
CA VAL A 56 -3.79 -5.83 1.96
C VAL A 56 -2.92 -6.09 0.74
N ASN A 57 -3.35 -6.99 -0.17
CA ASN A 57 -2.51 -7.40 -1.29
C ASN A 57 -2.40 -6.36 -2.41
N SER A 58 -3.34 -5.42 -2.52
CA SER A 58 -3.37 -4.39 -3.57
C SER A 58 -4.14 -3.14 -3.18
N GLY A 59 -3.88 -2.01 -3.86
CA GLY A 59 -4.69 -0.80 -3.71
C GLY A 59 -6.14 -1.00 -4.14
N THR A 60 -6.41 -1.87 -5.11
CA THR A 60 -7.76 -2.25 -5.53
C THR A 60 -8.53 -2.88 -4.37
N ASP A 61 -7.91 -3.84 -3.67
CA ASP A 61 -8.54 -4.46 -2.50
C ASP A 61 -8.67 -3.50 -1.34
N ALA A 62 -7.72 -2.59 -1.15
CA ALA A 62 -7.84 -1.55 -0.13
C ALA A 62 -9.12 -0.72 -0.34
N ILE A 63 -9.42 -0.30 -1.58
CA ILE A 63 -10.63 0.44 -1.92
C ILE A 63 -11.87 -0.45 -1.72
N LYS A 64 -11.89 -1.66 -2.29
CA LYS A 64 -13.02 -2.60 -2.17
C LYS A 64 -13.37 -2.90 -0.72
N LEU A 65 -12.37 -3.24 0.09
CA LEU A 65 -12.58 -3.56 1.51
C LEU A 65 -13.07 -2.34 2.30
N SER A 66 -12.54 -1.15 1.99
CA SER A 66 -12.99 0.09 2.63
C SER A 66 -14.47 0.37 2.32
N LEU A 67 -14.89 0.25 1.06
CA LEU A 67 -16.28 0.43 0.67
C LEU A 67 -17.21 -0.60 1.37
N ARG A 68 -16.80 -1.86 1.42
CA ARG A 68 -17.55 -2.92 2.12
C ARG A 68 -17.71 -2.65 3.61
N VAL A 69 -16.66 -2.22 4.29
CA VAL A 69 -16.71 -1.90 5.73
C VAL A 69 -17.65 -0.72 6.00
N LEU A 70 -17.76 0.22 5.04
CA LEU A 70 -18.68 1.35 5.09
C LEU A 70 -20.11 0.99 4.65
N ASN A 71 -20.36 -0.29 4.30
CA ASN A 71 -21.63 -0.78 3.75
C ASN A 71 -22.08 -0.04 2.46
N VAL A 72 -21.15 0.46 1.67
CA VAL A 72 -21.39 1.02 0.36
C VAL A 72 -21.64 -0.10 -0.64
N GLY A 73 -22.76 -0.04 -1.37
CA GLY A 73 -23.18 -1.08 -2.29
C GLY A 73 -24.12 -0.59 -3.40
N ALA A 74 -24.86 -1.51 -3.98
CA ALA A 74 -25.77 -1.21 -5.10
C ALA A 74 -26.80 -0.12 -4.73
N GLY A 75 -26.83 0.94 -5.52
CA GLY A 75 -27.69 2.13 -5.30
C GLY A 75 -26.97 3.29 -4.62
N ASP A 76 -25.78 3.11 -4.11
CA ASP A 76 -24.95 4.17 -3.56
C ASP A 76 -24.10 4.84 -4.63
N GLU A 77 -23.73 6.10 -4.38
CA GLU A 77 -22.85 6.87 -5.25
C GLU A 77 -21.48 7.07 -4.62
N VAL A 78 -20.42 6.84 -5.41
CA VAL A 78 -19.02 7.04 -4.98
C VAL A 78 -18.37 8.09 -5.89
N ILE A 79 -17.92 9.19 -5.30
CA ILE A 79 -17.21 10.25 -6.02
C ILE A 79 -15.71 9.98 -5.97
N THR A 80 -15.07 9.99 -7.13
CA THR A 80 -13.62 9.84 -7.26
C THR A 80 -13.05 10.83 -8.27
N ALA A 81 -11.71 10.98 -8.28
CA ALA A 81 -11.02 11.83 -9.24
C ALA A 81 -11.13 11.25 -10.65
N ALA A 82 -11.41 12.11 -11.65
CA ALA A 82 -11.45 11.69 -13.06
C ALA A 82 -10.07 11.20 -13.56
N ASN A 83 -8.98 11.79 -13.06
CA ASN A 83 -7.60 11.40 -13.36
C ASN A 83 -7.10 10.40 -12.32
N THR A 84 -7.63 9.18 -12.36
CA THR A 84 -7.22 8.09 -11.49
C THR A 84 -6.87 6.84 -12.29
N PHE A 85 -6.21 5.88 -11.64
CA PHE A 85 -5.94 4.58 -12.24
C PHE A 85 -7.25 3.77 -12.38
N VAL A 86 -7.38 3.04 -13.47
CA VAL A 86 -8.59 2.26 -13.79
C VAL A 86 -9.05 1.33 -12.66
N ALA A 87 -8.12 0.82 -11.86
CA ALA A 87 -8.42 -0.03 -10.72
C ALA A 87 -9.29 0.65 -9.65
N THR A 88 -9.26 1.99 -9.55
CA THR A 88 -10.14 2.73 -8.64
C THR A 88 -11.60 2.58 -9.07
N VAL A 89 -11.88 2.75 -10.37
CA VAL A 89 -13.22 2.54 -10.92
C VAL A 89 -13.65 1.08 -10.77
N GLY A 90 -12.77 0.13 -11.15
CA GLY A 90 -13.05 -1.31 -11.01
C GLY A 90 -13.18 -1.81 -9.57
N ALA A 91 -12.78 -1.03 -8.59
CA ALA A 91 -13.00 -1.34 -7.18
C ALA A 91 -14.35 -0.81 -6.66
N ILE A 92 -14.90 0.22 -7.32
CA ILE A 92 -16.20 0.83 -6.99
C ILE A 92 -17.35 0.06 -7.66
N THR A 93 -17.16 -0.40 -8.90
CA THR A 93 -18.14 -1.22 -9.65
C THR A 93 -18.08 -2.69 -9.26
#